data_db8ef89af3c32cf2c8e59c08ed18c9b2
#
_entry.id   db8ef89af3c32cf2c8e59c08ed18c9b2
#
_cell.length_a   1.000
_cell.length_b   1.000
_cell.length_c   1.000
_cell.angle_alpha   90.00
_cell.angle_beta   90.00
_cell.angle_gamma   90.00
#
_symmetry.space_group_name_H-M   'P 1'
#
loop_
_entity.id
_entity.type
_entity.pdbx_description
1 polymer ?
#
loop_
_entity_poly.entity_id
_entity_poly.type
_entity_poly.pdbx_seq_one_letter_code
_entity_poly.pdbx_strand_id
1 'polypeptide(L)'
;MKKFLHKYWIDLVAVPVGVFVFAAPFFLIFLTASKNSKESYQFNFAMPEKFLLWENIKTVLQTSDGVVIRAFINSTILTIVSVTLIVIVCSMAAFVFARRPGKLTTFANIMVLAGLVVPPAVVPTIWVLQRLHLFKTMQGLIFIEVAYSAAFSILIYKGFIASIPKEIDEAAAMDGCTG
;
A
#
# COMPACT_ATOMS: atom_id res chain seq x y z
N MET A 1 -2.55 4.30 42.96
CA MET A 1 -1.92 3.14 42.28
C MET A 1 -2.93 2.06 41.90
N LYS A 2 -3.79 1.54 42.80
CA LYS A 2 -4.81 0.51 42.51
C LYS A 2 -5.84 0.91 41.41
N LYS A 3 -6.34 2.17 41.39
CA LYS A 3 -7.31 2.65 40.37
C LYS A 3 -6.68 2.79 38.96
N PHE A 4 -5.40 3.10 38.88
CA PHE A 4 -4.65 3.20 37.62
C PHE A 4 -4.44 1.79 37.02
N LEU A 5 -4.03 0.82 37.82
CA LEU A 5 -3.87 -0.57 37.41
C LEU A 5 -5.21 -1.18 36.95
N HIS A 6 -6.32 -0.88 37.62
CA HIS A 6 -7.64 -1.40 37.22
C HIS A 6 -8.17 -0.82 35.92
N LYS A 7 -7.76 0.41 35.56
CA LYS A 7 -8.18 1.08 34.31
C LYS A 7 -7.35 0.60 33.11
N TYR A 8 -6.07 0.31 33.30
CA TYR A 8 -5.11 0.01 32.23
C TYR A 8 -4.58 -1.42 32.26
N TRP A 9 -5.16 -2.32 33.09
CA TRP A 9 -4.65 -3.68 33.19
C TRP A 9 -4.75 -4.46 31.87
N ILE A 10 -5.79 -4.19 31.07
CA ILE A 10 -5.99 -4.80 29.74
C ILE A 10 -4.85 -4.34 28.81
N ASP A 11 -4.57 -3.04 28.78
CA ASP A 11 -3.50 -2.49 27.96
C ASP A 11 -2.12 -2.99 28.42
N LEU A 12 -1.93 -3.12 29.71
CA LEU A 12 -0.68 -3.62 30.32
C LEU A 12 -0.36 -5.06 29.93
N VAL A 13 -1.39 -5.87 29.65
CA VAL A 13 -1.24 -7.27 29.20
C VAL A 13 -1.32 -7.34 27.67
N ALA A 14 -2.26 -6.67 27.04
CA ALA A 14 -2.49 -6.74 25.61
C ALA A 14 -1.31 -6.20 24.80
N VAL A 15 -0.69 -5.11 25.25
CA VAL A 15 0.45 -4.52 24.52
C VAL A 15 1.68 -5.44 24.51
N PRO A 16 2.18 -5.99 25.64
CA PRO A 16 3.30 -6.94 25.61
C PRO A 16 2.99 -8.22 24.83
N VAL A 17 1.78 -8.78 24.99
CA VAL A 17 1.35 -9.96 24.22
C VAL A 17 1.30 -9.64 22.74
N GLY A 18 0.71 -8.51 22.36
CA GLY A 18 0.68 -8.06 20.98
C GLY A 18 2.08 -7.88 20.40
N VAL A 19 2.96 -7.17 21.11
CA VAL A 19 4.37 -6.98 20.68
C VAL A 19 5.05 -8.33 20.51
N PHE A 20 4.89 -9.25 21.45
CA PHE A 20 5.50 -10.58 21.36
C PHE A 20 4.97 -11.37 20.15
N VAL A 21 3.65 -11.42 19.95
CA VAL A 21 3.04 -12.13 18.82
C VAL A 21 3.46 -11.52 17.48
N PHE A 22 3.50 -10.18 17.38
CA PHE A 22 3.92 -9.52 16.15
C PHE A 22 5.43 -9.57 15.93
N ALA A 23 6.25 -9.52 16.97
CA ALA A 23 7.71 -9.56 16.85
C ALA A 23 8.26 -10.98 16.58
N ALA A 24 7.57 -12.03 17.05
CA ALA A 24 8.05 -13.41 16.94
C ALA A 24 8.37 -13.83 15.47
N PRO A 25 7.51 -13.59 14.47
CA PRO A 25 7.83 -13.95 13.08
C PRO A 25 9.04 -13.17 12.53
N PHE A 26 9.18 -11.89 12.87
CA PHE A 26 10.35 -11.11 12.45
C PHE A 26 11.63 -11.60 13.10
N PHE A 27 11.56 -11.97 14.36
CA PHE A 27 12.70 -12.56 15.08
C PHE A 27 13.09 -13.92 14.50
N LEU A 28 12.11 -14.76 14.13
CA LEU A 28 12.35 -16.02 13.44
C LEU A 28 13.03 -15.80 12.08
N ILE A 29 12.56 -14.85 11.29
CA ILE A 29 13.17 -14.48 9.99
C ILE A 29 14.62 -14.03 10.22
N PHE A 30 14.87 -13.17 11.19
CA PHE A 30 16.21 -12.68 11.52
C PHE A 30 17.15 -13.81 11.91
N LEU A 31 16.71 -14.72 12.80
CA LEU A 31 17.49 -15.90 13.18
C LEU A 31 17.76 -16.81 11.98
N THR A 32 16.73 -17.09 11.18
CA THR A 32 16.86 -17.97 10.01
C THR A 32 17.81 -17.36 8.97
N ALA A 33 17.72 -16.05 8.74
CA ALA A 33 18.65 -15.33 7.85
C ALA A 33 20.10 -15.31 8.35
N SER A 34 20.31 -15.48 9.66
CA SER A 34 21.64 -15.52 10.28
C SER A 34 22.27 -16.90 10.29
N LYS A 35 21.51 -17.97 9.96
CA LYS A 35 21.94 -19.37 9.97
C LYS A 35 22.64 -19.77 8.68
N ASN A 36 23.38 -20.89 8.74
CA ASN A 36 23.84 -21.57 7.54
C ASN A 36 22.69 -22.29 6.82
N SER A 37 22.87 -22.72 5.56
CA SER A 37 21.83 -23.36 4.76
C SER A 37 21.24 -24.62 5.41
N LYS A 38 22.03 -25.43 6.14
CA LYS A 38 21.52 -26.65 6.78
C LYS A 38 20.64 -26.35 8.00
N GLU A 39 21.05 -25.38 8.82
CA GLU A 39 20.30 -24.96 10.00
C GLU A 39 19.02 -24.17 9.63
N SER A 40 19.05 -23.41 8.55
CA SER A 40 17.90 -22.58 8.10
C SER A 40 16.69 -23.44 7.72
N TYR A 41 16.89 -24.66 7.21
CA TYR A 41 15.78 -25.58 6.89
C TYR A 41 14.97 -26.05 8.11
N GLN A 42 15.52 -25.93 9.31
CA GLN A 42 14.83 -26.40 10.53
C GLN A 42 13.74 -25.43 11.02
N PHE A 43 13.69 -24.20 10.53
CA PHE A 43 12.70 -23.17 10.89
C PHE A 43 12.40 -23.09 12.39
N ASN A 44 13.44 -23.10 13.22
CA ASN A 44 13.33 -23.06 14.67
C ASN A 44 13.96 -21.78 15.27
N PHE A 45 13.61 -21.47 16.52
CA PHE A 45 14.15 -20.33 17.26
C PHE A 45 15.55 -20.59 17.86
N ALA A 46 16.23 -21.68 17.49
CA ALA A 46 17.59 -21.93 17.96
C ALA A 46 18.55 -20.85 17.46
N MET A 47 19.50 -20.48 18.29
CA MET A 47 20.58 -19.56 17.89
C MET A 47 21.47 -20.21 16.85
N PRO A 48 21.96 -19.44 15.85
CA PRO A 48 22.90 -19.96 14.85
C PRO A 48 24.24 -20.35 15.49
N GLU A 49 24.85 -21.46 15.06
CA GLU A 49 26.21 -21.83 15.47
C GLU A 49 27.24 -20.79 15.04
N LYS A 50 27.02 -20.21 13.84
CA LYS A 50 27.79 -19.08 13.29
C LYS A 50 26.84 -18.03 12.80
N PHE A 51 27.09 -16.78 13.16
CA PHE A 51 26.29 -15.64 12.71
C PHE A 51 26.71 -15.21 11.31
N LEU A 52 25.99 -15.65 10.29
CA LEU A 52 26.31 -15.45 8.87
C LEU A 52 25.41 -14.44 8.16
N LEU A 53 24.67 -13.61 8.89
CA LEU A 53 23.69 -12.68 8.31
C LEU A 53 24.28 -11.84 7.18
N TRP A 54 25.47 -11.25 7.41
CA TRP A 54 26.08 -10.37 6.45
C TRP A 54 26.57 -11.09 5.18
N GLU A 55 27.11 -12.29 5.34
CA GLU A 55 27.53 -13.14 4.23
C GLU A 55 26.32 -13.61 3.41
N ASN A 56 25.26 -14.02 4.08
CA ASN A 56 24.01 -14.43 3.43
C ASN A 56 23.37 -13.27 2.64
N ILE A 57 23.29 -12.06 3.22
CA ILE A 57 22.81 -10.86 2.50
C ILE A 57 23.66 -10.60 1.27
N LYS A 58 25.00 -10.62 1.39
CA LYS A 58 25.92 -10.42 0.27
C LYS A 58 25.70 -11.46 -0.83
N THR A 59 25.56 -12.73 -0.44
CA THR A 59 25.30 -13.84 -1.37
C THR A 59 23.99 -13.62 -2.12
N VAL A 60 22.90 -13.26 -1.43
CA VAL A 60 21.59 -12.99 -2.04
C VAL A 60 21.66 -11.82 -3.02
N LEU A 61 22.38 -10.74 -2.68
CA LEU A 61 22.54 -9.58 -3.56
C LEU A 61 23.37 -9.90 -4.81
N GLN A 62 24.30 -10.85 -4.72
CA GLN A 62 25.16 -11.26 -5.84
C GLN A 62 24.56 -12.41 -6.67
N THR A 63 23.55 -13.11 -6.13
CA THR A 63 22.94 -14.26 -6.81
C THR A 63 22.20 -13.81 -8.08
N SER A 64 22.29 -14.63 -9.14
CA SER A 64 21.56 -14.45 -10.41
C SER A 64 21.74 -13.06 -11.02
N ASP A 65 22.97 -12.60 -11.16
CA ASP A 65 23.35 -11.31 -11.76
C ASP A 65 22.61 -10.09 -11.14
N GLY A 66 22.40 -10.12 -9.83
CA GLY A 66 21.77 -9.02 -9.09
C GLY A 66 20.25 -8.89 -9.33
N VAL A 67 19.58 -10.00 -9.58
CA VAL A 67 18.12 -10.02 -9.79
C VAL A 67 17.36 -9.35 -8.64
N VAL A 68 17.84 -9.52 -7.40
CA VAL A 68 17.22 -8.92 -6.22
C VAL A 68 17.31 -7.40 -6.25
N ILE A 69 18.45 -6.85 -6.63
CA ILE A 69 18.65 -5.39 -6.77
C ILE A 69 17.74 -4.84 -7.87
N ARG A 70 17.68 -5.51 -9.03
CA ARG A 70 16.78 -5.11 -10.12
C ARG A 70 15.31 -5.18 -9.72
N ALA A 71 14.91 -6.24 -9.02
CA ALA A 71 13.55 -6.38 -8.50
C ALA A 71 13.21 -5.26 -7.51
N PHE A 72 14.12 -4.91 -6.61
CA PHE A 72 13.96 -3.82 -5.66
C PHE A 72 13.79 -2.47 -6.37
N ILE A 73 14.64 -2.16 -7.34
CA ILE A 73 14.54 -0.93 -8.14
C ILE A 73 13.20 -0.87 -8.89
N ASN A 74 12.82 -1.96 -9.56
CA ASN A 74 11.57 -2.02 -10.30
C ASN A 74 10.35 -1.85 -9.37
N SER A 75 10.34 -2.51 -8.21
CA SER A 75 9.27 -2.35 -7.21
C SER A 75 9.21 -0.94 -6.65
N THR A 76 10.36 -0.32 -6.42
CA THR A 76 10.44 1.07 -5.94
C THR A 76 9.87 2.04 -6.96
N ILE A 77 10.25 1.91 -8.24
CA ILE A 77 9.71 2.73 -9.33
C ILE A 77 8.20 2.52 -9.46
N LEU A 78 7.76 1.27 -9.49
CA LEU A 78 6.35 0.91 -9.57
C LEU A 78 5.56 1.58 -8.42
N THR A 79 6.01 1.44 -7.19
CA THR A 79 5.34 1.99 -6.01
C THR A 79 5.29 3.51 -6.04
N ILE A 80 6.44 4.18 -6.26
CA ILE A 80 6.50 5.64 -6.26
C ILE A 80 5.60 6.22 -7.34
N VAL A 81 5.67 5.71 -8.57
CA VAL A 81 4.90 6.26 -9.69
C VAL A 81 3.42 5.96 -9.52
N SER A 82 3.04 4.72 -9.16
CA SER A 82 1.62 4.36 -8.95
C SER A 82 0.99 5.16 -7.82
N VAL A 83 1.65 5.25 -6.66
CA VAL A 83 1.13 6.01 -5.52
C VAL A 83 1.00 7.48 -5.84
N THR A 84 1.98 8.08 -6.52
CA THR A 84 1.91 9.49 -6.95
C THR A 84 0.72 9.72 -7.87
N LEU A 85 0.51 8.86 -8.87
CA LEU A 85 -0.63 8.96 -9.77
C LEU A 85 -1.96 8.77 -9.04
N ILE A 86 -2.05 7.79 -8.14
CA ILE A 86 -3.25 7.56 -7.31
C ILE A 86 -3.57 8.80 -6.49
N VAL A 87 -2.58 9.38 -5.79
CA VAL A 87 -2.79 10.57 -4.97
C VAL A 87 -3.30 11.73 -5.83
N ILE A 88 -2.65 12.04 -6.95
CA ILE A 88 -3.01 13.17 -7.81
C ILE A 88 -4.40 12.93 -8.44
N VAL A 89 -4.58 11.84 -9.16
CA VAL A 89 -5.80 11.62 -9.96
C VAL A 89 -7.00 11.40 -9.04
N CYS A 90 -6.86 10.60 -7.97
CA CYS A 90 -7.97 10.29 -7.11
C CYS A 90 -8.36 11.46 -6.19
N SER A 91 -7.40 12.29 -5.74
CA SER A 91 -7.73 13.49 -4.96
C SER A 91 -8.47 14.52 -5.80
N MET A 92 -8.04 14.74 -7.04
CA MET A 92 -8.75 15.64 -7.97
C MET A 92 -10.17 15.15 -8.25
N ALA A 93 -10.35 13.88 -8.57
CA ALA A 93 -11.66 13.28 -8.81
C ALA A 93 -12.56 13.38 -7.56
N ALA A 94 -12.02 13.03 -6.40
CA ALA A 94 -12.74 13.10 -5.12
C ALA A 94 -13.16 14.53 -4.77
N PHE A 95 -12.32 15.52 -5.04
CA PHE A 95 -12.65 16.95 -4.86
C PHE A 95 -13.85 17.35 -5.72
N VAL A 96 -13.84 17.00 -6.99
CA VAL A 96 -14.97 17.28 -7.90
C VAL A 96 -16.25 16.60 -7.41
N PHE A 97 -16.16 15.33 -6.99
CA PHE A 97 -17.33 14.58 -6.50
C PHE A 97 -17.87 15.13 -5.16
N ALA A 98 -17.01 15.72 -4.33
CA ALA A 98 -17.43 16.29 -3.03
C ALA A 98 -17.96 17.73 -3.17
N ARG A 99 -17.39 18.54 -4.07
CA ARG A 99 -17.64 19.99 -4.14
C ARG A 99 -18.57 20.42 -5.29
N ARG A 100 -18.62 19.65 -6.39
CA ARG A 100 -19.42 20.01 -7.58
C ARG A 100 -20.54 18.99 -7.83
N PRO A 101 -21.68 19.08 -7.10
CA PRO A 101 -22.81 18.19 -7.34
C PRO A 101 -23.44 18.48 -8.71
N GLY A 102 -23.72 17.40 -9.47
CA GLY A 102 -24.33 17.50 -10.80
C GLY A 102 -24.69 16.10 -11.31
N LYS A 103 -25.52 16.01 -12.34
CA LYS A 103 -25.95 14.71 -12.90
C LYS A 103 -24.76 13.89 -13.40
N LEU A 104 -23.80 14.52 -14.06
CA LEU A 104 -22.60 13.86 -14.58
C LEU A 104 -21.68 13.40 -13.46
N THR A 105 -21.41 14.25 -12.46
CA THR A 105 -20.58 13.90 -11.30
C THR A 105 -21.21 12.80 -10.44
N THR A 106 -22.53 12.81 -10.29
CA THR A 106 -23.26 11.76 -9.59
C THR A 106 -23.16 10.43 -10.36
N PHE A 107 -23.37 10.45 -11.67
CA PHE A 107 -23.22 9.26 -12.50
C PHE A 107 -21.80 8.70 -12.43
N ALA A 108 -20.78 9.53 -12.62
CA ALA A 108 -19.37 9.14 -12.53
C ALA A 108 -19.02 8.56 -11.15
N ASN A 109 -19.51 9.19 -10.07
CA ASN A 109 -19.31 8.66 -8.71
C ASN A 109 -19.97 7.29 -8.50
N ILE A 110 -21.16 7.05 -9.06
CA ILE A 110 -21.81 5.73 -9.01
C ILE A 110 -20.98 4.70 -9.78
N MET A 111 -20.47 5.04 -10.95
CA MET A 111 -19.58 4.16 -11.74
C MET A 111 -18.31 3.79 -10.98
N VAL A 112 -17.68 4.76 -10.32
CA VAL A 112 -16.49 4.52 -9.47
C VAL A 112 -16.84 3.58 -8.31
N LEU A 113 -17.95 3.83 -7.61
CA LEU A 113 -18.39 2.98 -6.49
C LEU A 113 -18.78 1.56 -6.95
N ALA A 114 -19.35 1.41 -8.15
CA ALA A 114 -19.60 0.11 -8.74
C ALA A 114 -18.32 -0.70 -8.92
N GLY A 115 -17.19 -0.04 -9.20
CA GLY A 115 -15.88 -0.68 -9.28
C GLY A 115 -15.40 -1.32 -7.97
N LEU A 116 -15.95 -0.95 -6.81
CA LEU A 116 -15.66 -1.61 -5.53
C LEU A 116 -16.37 -2.95 -5.37
N VAL A 117 -17.52 -3.09 -6.03
CA VAL A 117 -18.37 -4.29 -5.91
C VAL A 117 -17.96 -5.36 -6.91
N VAL A 118 -17.47 -4.94 -8.07
CA VAL A 118 -17.07 -5.85 -9.15
C VAL A 118 -15.69 -6.44 -8.84
N PRO A 119 -15.58 -7.79 -8.73
CA PRO A 119 -14.27 -8.42 -8.51
C PRO A 119 -13.31 -8.14 -9.67
N PRO A 120 -12.00 -8.04 -9.41
CA PRO A 120 -11.00 -7.86 -10.47
C PRO A 120 -11.06 -8.95 -11.53
N ALA A 121 -11.34 -8.57 -12.78
CA ALA A 121 -11.44 -9.50 -13.90
C ALA A 121 -10.07 -9.68 -14.55
N VAL A 122 -9.25 -10.58 -14.02
CA VAL A 122 -7.85 -10.77 -14.45
C VAL A 122 -7.71 -11.07 -15.94
N VAL A 123 -8.50 -12.01 -16.47
CA VAL A 123 -8.40 -12.43 -17.89
C VAL A 123 -8.79 -11.30 -18.86
N PRO A 124 -9.92 -10.61 -18.70
CA PRO A 124 -10.24 -9.44 -19.51
C PRO A 124 -9.19 -8.32 -19.41
N THR A 125 -8.63 -8.09 -18.24
CA THR A 125 -7.57 -7.09 -18.05
C THR A 125 -6.33 -7.44 -18.87
N ILE A 126 -5.91 -8.71 -18.91
CA ILE A 126 -4.81 -9.17 -19.77
C ILE A 126 -5.10 -8.90 -21.24
N TRP A 127 -6.32 -9.19 -21.72
CA TRP A 127 -6.69 -8.95 -23.12
C TRP A 127 -6.66 -7.46 -23.48
N VAL A 128 -7.12 -6.59 -22.58
CA VAL A 128 -7.03 -5.14 -22.78
C VAL A 128 -5.57 -4.69 -22.87
N LEU A 129 -4.73 -5.16 -21.94
CA LEU A 129 -3.29 -4.82 -21.96
C LEU A 129 -2.59 -5.31 -23.22
N GLN A 130 -2.93 -6.50 -23.72
CA GLN A 130 -2.38 -7.02 -24.98
C GLN A 130 -2.79 -6.15 -26.17
N ARG A 131 -4.05 -5.74 -26.24
CA ARG A 131 -4.54 -4.84 -27.31
C ARG A 131 -3.90 -3.47 -27.27
N LEU A 132 -3.57 -2.97 -26.08
CA LEU A 132 -2.89 -1.68 -25.88
C LEU A 132 -1.36 -1.78 -25.98
N HIS A 133 -0.80 -2.97 -26.27
CA HIS A 133 0.64 -3.22 -26.27
C HIS A 133 1.35 -2.93 -24.93
N LEU A 134 0.61 -2.98 -23.82
CA LEU A 134 1.10 -2.72 -22.46
C LEU A 134 1.32 -4.01 -21.63
N PHE A 135 1.02 -5.17 -22.21
CA PHE A 135 1.20 -6.45 -21.52
C PHE A 135 2.68 -6.72 -21.24
N LYS A 136 3.00 -7.13 -20.01
CA LYS A 136 4.37 -7.34 -19.50
C LYS A 136 5.27 -6.10 -19.51
N THR A 137 4.70 -4.90 -19.48
CA THR A 137 5.44 -3.65 -19.35
C THR A 137 5.26 -3.02 -17.97
N MET A 138 6.23 -2.21 -17.53
CA MET A 138 6.14 -1.44 -16.29
C MET A 138 4.95 -0.47 -16.32
N GLN A 139 4.71 0.20 -17.45
CA GLN A 139 3.59 1.10 -17.64
C GLN A 139 2.25 0.38 -17.48
N GLY A 140 2.12 -0.83 -18.04
CA GLY A 140 0.92 -1.64 -17.88
C GLY A 140 0.63 -2.00 -16.43
N LEU A 141 1.68 -2.36 -15.66
CA LEU A 141 1.55 -2.62 -14.22
C LEU A 141 1.11 -1.39 -13.45
N ILE A 142 1.71 -0.21 -13.74
CA ILE A 142 1.34 1.07 -13.11
C ILE A 142 -0.14 1.39 -13.37
N PHE A 143 -0.60 1.26 -14.62
CA PHE A 143 -2.01 1.54 -14.96
C PHE A 143 -2.98 0.58 -14.26
N ILE A 144 -2.65 -0.71 -14.16
CA ILE A 144 -3.45 -1.68 -13.41
C ILE A 144 -3.55 -1.29 -11.93
N GLU A 145 -2.42 -0.98 -11.31
CA GLU A 145 -2.36 -0.62 -9.89
C GLU A 145 -3.19 0.62 -9.59
N VAL A 146 -3.05 1.66 -10.44
CA VAL A 146 -3.86 2.88 -10.35
C VAL A 146 -5.35 2.58 -10.55
N ALA A 147 -5.71 1.79 -11.56
CA ALA A 147 -7.11 1.50 -11.86
C ALA A 147 -7.78 0.69 -10.74
N TYR A 148 -7.11 -0.32 -10.19
CA TYR A 148 -7.67 -1.13 -9.11
C TYR A 148 -7.78 -0.37 -7.79
N SER A 149 -6.83 0.52 -7.52
CA SER A 149 -6.82 1.32 -6.28
C SER A 149 -7.73 2.54 -6.36
N ALA A 150 -8.12 3.00 -7.57
CA ALA A 150 -8.80 4.27 -7.77
C ALA A 150 -10.14 4.35 -7.03
N ALA A 151 -10.99 3.33 -7.12
CA ALA A 151 -12.33 3.35 -6.54
C ALA A 151 -12.28 3.52 -5.02
N PHE A 152 -11.42 2.75 -4.34
CA PHE A 152 -11.24 2.84 -2.90
C PHE A 152 -10.62 4.16 -2.47
N SER A 153 -9.58 4.61 -3.19
CA SER A 153 -8.88 5.87 -2.89
C SER A 153 -9.81 7.07 -3.05
N ILE A 154 -10.63 7.12 -4.12
CA ILE A 154 -11.62 8.18 -4.33
C ILE A 154 -12.66 8.18 -3.21
N LEU A 155 -13.13 7.01 -2.75
CA LEU A 155 -14.08 6.92 -1.64
C LEU A 155 -13.51 7.53 -0.36
N ILE A 156 -12.28 7.19 0.00
CA ILE A 156 -11.60 7.71 1.20
C ILE A 156 -11.36 9.21 1.08
N TYR A 157 -10.79 9.67 -0.03
CA TYR A 157 -10.52 11.10 -0.23
C TYR A 157 -11.81 11.93 -0.24
N LYS A 158 -12.87 11.44 -0.88
CA LYS A 158 -14.18 12.11 -0.88
C LYS A 158 -14.75 12.25 0.53
N GLY A 159 -14.65 11.20 1.36
CA GLY A 159 -15.07 11.24 2.76
C GLY A 159 -14.30 12.28 3.55
N PHE A 160 -12.98 12.35 3.36
CA PHE A 160 -12.13 13.35 4.01
C PHE A 160 -12.47 14.77 3.53
N ILE A 161 -12.55 15.01 2.22
CA ILE A 161 -12.86 16.32 1.66
C ILE A 161 -14.24 16.81 2.08
N ALA A 162 -15.22 15.91 2.22
CA ALA A 162 -16.55 16.25 2.69
C ALA A 162 -16.56 16.73 4.15
N SER A 163 -15.59 16.35 4.97
CA SER A 163 -15.46 16.80 6.37
C SER A 163 -14.82 18.20 6.50
N ILE A 164 -14.19 18.71 5.44
CA ILE A 164 -13.58 20.05 5.42
C ILE A 164 -14.68 21.09 5.20
N PRO A 165 -14.79 22.14 6.04
CA PRO A 165 -15.74 23.22 5.86
C PRO A 165 -15.61 23.91 4.49
N LYS A 166 -16.75 24.26 3.88
CA LYS A 166 -16.75 24.92 2.55
C LYS A 166 -16.25 26.36 2.58
N GLU A 167 -16.28 26.97 3.75
CA GLU A 167 -15.80 28.32 4.02
C GLU A 167 -14.31 28.49 3.66
N ILE A 168 -13.54 27.39 3.69
CA ILE A 168 -12.12 27.40 3.25
C ILE A 168 -12.04 27.59 1.72
N ASP A 169 -12.91 26.93 0.98
CA ASP A 169 -12.97 27.06 -0.49
C ASP A 169 -13.44 28.47 -0.88
N GLU A 170 -14.41 29.03 -0.11
CA GLU A 170 -14.92 30.39 -0.30
C GLU A 170 -13.86 31.45 0.02
N ALA A 171 -13.09 31.28 1.09
CA ALA A 171 -11.97 32.15 1.43
C ALA A 171 -10.90 32.13 0.32
N ALA A 172 -10.54 30.95 -0.19
CA ALA A 172 -9.58 30.84 -1.30
C ALA A 172 -10.08 31.55 -2.57
N ALA A 173 -11.39 31.48 -2.85
CA ALA A 173 -11.98 32.20 -3.99
C ALA A 173 -11.94 33.72 -3.79
N MET A 174 -12.13 34.21 -2.56
CA MET A 174 -11.98 35.65 -2.24
C MET A 174 -10.52 36.13 -2.39
N ASP A 175 -9.56 35.27 -2.14
CA ASP A 175 -8.13 35.54 -2.33
C ASP A 175 -7.69 35.42 -3.82
N GLY A 176 -8.65 35.23 -4.74
CA GLY A 176 -8.40 35.19 -6.19
C GLY A 176 -8.04 33.81 -6.75
N CYS A 177 -8.15 32.75 -5.98
CA CYS A 177 -8.01 31.39 -6.48
C CYS A 177 -9.24 31.02 -7.33
N THR A 178 -9.12 31.12 -8.66
CA THR A 178 -10.13 30.66 -9.61
C THR A 178 -9.78 29.23 -10.05
N GLY A 179 -10.52 28.24 -9.55
CA GLY A 179 -10.36 26.82 -9.85
C GLY A 179 -11.56 26.24 -10.58
#